data_132bd384c415312eb7137b7d065d3ce9
#
_entry.id   132bd384c415312eb7137b7d065d3ce9
#
_cell.length_a   1.000
_cell.length_b   1.000
_cell.length_c   1.000
_cell.angle_alpha   90.00
_cell.angle_beta   90.00
_cell.angle_gamma   90.00
#
_symmetry.space_group_name_H-M   'P 1'
#
loop_
_entity.id
_entity.type
_entity.pdbx_description
1 polymer ?
#
loop_
_entity_poly.entity_id
_entity_poly.type
_entity_poly.pdbx_seq_one_letter_code
_entity_poly.pdbx_strand_id
1 'polypeptide(L)'
;MPQPEPAAHYEVSDHIAVVTLNRPDALNAVDAALSAAAGAALERAAQDPQVRVVIVTGAGRAFCAGADLKEIAAGRNIYDPDHREWDFAGIVRHWIPKPVIAAVNGFALGGGTEIVLSADLAVIDEQASLGLPEVRRGLIAAAGGVLRIHRQVPPKIAAEIALTGQPISAARAYELGLVNAVAPAGGALAAARDLAAVIAANAPLSVQQSKRVMHESAAEHAGWGEEDWRLSRDAARIVMSSEDAKEGPRAFAAKRPPQWQGR
;
A
#
# COMPACT_ATOMS: atom_id res chain seq x y z
N MET A 1 2.62 -29.21 20.13
CA MET A 1 3.59 -28.37 19.43
C MET A 1 3.04 -26.96 19.40
N PRO A 2 3.84 -25.89 19.65
CA PRO A 2 3.34 -24.53 19.47
C PRO A 2 2.85 -24.40 18.01
N GLN A 3 1.72 -23.74 17.79
CA GLN A 3 1.28 -23.44 16.45
C GLN A 3 2.32 -22.54 15.80
N PRO A 4 2.65 -22.74 14.51
CA PRO A 4 3.57 -21.85 13.82
C PRO A 4 3.01 -20.42 13.88
N GLU A 5 3.89 -19.44 14.09
CA GLU A 5 3.50 -18.04 14.05
C GLU A 5 2.87 -17.70 12.69
N PRO A 6 1.82 -16.86 12.68
CA PRO A 6 1.19 -16.48 11.41
C PRO A 6 2.17 -15.73 10.52
N ALA A 7 2.12 -15.98 9.21
CA ALA A 7 3.01 -15.36 8.23
C ALA A 7 2.75 -13.85 8.04
N ALA A 8 1.63 -13.33 8.52
CA ALA A 8 1.37 -11.91 8.69
C ALA A 8 0.63 -11.66 10.02
N HIS A 9 0.98 -10.56 10.71
CA HIS A 9 0.25 -10.10 11.88
C HIS A 9 -0.73 -8.99 11.48
N TYR A 10 -1.83 -8.88 12.24
CA TYR A 10 -2.85 -7.87 12.05
C TYR A 10 -3.22 -7.26 13.40
N GLU A 11 -3.05 -5.95 13.51
CA GLU A 11 -3.37 -5.18 14.71
C GLU A 11 -4.21 -3.96 14.32
N VAL A 12 -5.14 -3.53 15.20
CA VAL A 12 -5.94 -2.33 15.00
C VAL A 12 -5.85 -1.46 16.25
N SER A 13 -5.52 -0.19 16.08
CA SER A 13 -5.61 0.85 17.11
C SER A 13 -5.94 2.18 16.46
N ASP A 14 -6.72 3.02 17.13
CA ASP A 14 -6.99 4.40 16.70
C ASP A 14 -7.46 4.53 15.23
N HIS A 15 -8.32 3.61 14.79
CA HIS A 15 -8.80 3.50 13.41
C HIS A 15 -7.73 3.13 12.36
N ILE A 16 -6.55 2.71 12.77
CA ILE A 16 -5.45 2.32 11.91
C ILE A 16 -5.23 0.82 12.05
N ALA A 17 -5.32 0.09 10.95
CA ALA A 17 -4.88 -1.31 10.89
C ALA A 17 -3.41 -1.37 10.49
N VAL A 18 -2.63 -2.23 11.14
CA VAL A 18 -1.25 -2.54 10.75
C VAL A 18 -1.18 -4.00 10.33
N VAL A 19 -0.76 -4.23 9.10
CA VAL A 19 -0.46 -5.54 8.54
C VAL A 19 1.06 -5.68 8.49
N THR A 20 1.61 -6.58 9.32
CA THR A 20 3.05 -6.83 9.36
C THR A 20 3.37 -8.15 8.67
N LEU A 21 4.12 -8.09 7.57
CA LEU A 21 4.66 -9.27 6.89
C LEU A 21 5.63 -9.96 7.85
N ASN A 22 5.40 -11.23 8.20
CA ASN A 22 6.08 -11.89 9.32
C ASN A 22 6.80 -13.18 8.91
N ARG A 23 7.79 -13.03 8.05
CA ARG A 23 8.79 -14.06 7.73
C ARG A 23 10.21 -13.47 7.84
N PRO A 24 10.61 -12.91 9.01
CA PRO A 24 11.87 -12.16 9.15
C PRO A 24 13.11 -12.97 8.79
N ASP A 25 13.16 -14.26 9.08
CA ASP A 25 14.26 -15.16 8.72
C ASP A 25 14.43 -15.35 7.21
N ALA A 26 13.34 -15.21 6.45
CA ALA A 26 13.31 -15.19 4.99
C ALA A 26 13.30 -13.77 4.42
N LEU A 27 13.56 -12.72 5.24
CA LEU A 27 13.51 -11.31 4.83
C LEU A 27 12.14 -10.92 4.26
N ASN A 28 11.08 -11.49 4.77
CA ASN A 28 9.71 -11.35 4.32
C ASN A 28 9.51 -11.69 2.83
N ALA A 29 10.32 -12.62 2.29
CA ALA A 29 10.11 -13.18 0.96
C ALA A 29 8.74 -13.88 0.91
N VAL A 30 8.03 -13.67 -0.19
CA VAL A 30 6.62 -14.06 -0.35
C VAL A 30 6.51 -15.51 -0.82
N ASP A 31 5.84 -16.32 -0.01
CA ASP A 31 5.31 -17.64 -0.34
C ASP A 31 3.76 -17.63 -0.30
N ALA A 32 3.14 -18.77 -0.55
CA ALA A 32 1.68 -18.88 -0.53
C ALA A 32 1.08 -18.58 0.85
N ALA A 33 1.75 -18.94 1.93
CA ALA A 33 1.27 -18.69 3.29
C ALA A 33 1.27 -17.19 3.63
N LEU A 34 2.33 -16.46 3.22
CA LEU A 34 2.38 -15.02 3.39
C LEU A 34 1.32 -14.32 2.52
N SER A 35 1.15 -14.77 1.26
CA SER A 35 0.13 -14.22 0.36
C SER A 35 -1.28 -14.38 0.94
N ALA A 36 -1.62 -15.55 1.44
CA ALA A 36 -2.92 -15.80 2.05
C ALA A 36 -3.12 -14.97 3.34
N ALA A 37 -2.11 -14.95 4.23
CA ALA A 37 -2.23 -14.25 5.51
C ALA A 37 -2.32 -12.72 5.33
N ALA A 38 -1.51 -12.14 4.45
CA ALA A 38 -1.53 -10.70 4.20
C ALA A 38 -2.79 -10.27 3.44
N GLY A 39 -3.23 -11.07 2.45
CA GLY A 39 -4.48 -10.84 1.74
C GLY A 39 -5.70 -10.88 2.66
N ALA A 40 -5.80 -11.90 3.51
CA ALA A 40 -6.87 -12.00 4.50
C ALA A 40 -6.85 -10.84 5.52
N ALA A 41 -5.66 -10.37 5.92
CA ALA A 41 -5.53 -9.21 6.80
C ALA A 41 -6.02 -7.92 6.11
N LEU A 42 -5.71 -7.75 4.83
CA LEU A 42 -6.16 -6.60 4.04
C LEU A 42 -7.67 -6.62 3.84
N GLU A 43 -8.25 -7.79 3.52
CA GLU A 43 -9.71 -7.97 3.39
C GLU A 43 -10.43 -7.72 4.71
N ARG A 44 -9.89 -8.24 5.82
CA ARG A 44 -10.42 -7.94 7.16
C ARG A 44 -10.43 -6.44 7.44
N ALA A 45 -9.34 -5.73 7.11
CA ALA A 45 -9.27 -4.28 7.25
C ALA A 45 -10.29 -3.56 6.37
N ALA A 46 -10.52 -4.06 5.15
CA ALA A 46 -11.50 -3.48 4.23
C ALA A 46 -12.93 -3.56 4.79
N GLN A 47 -13.28 -4.67 5.43
CA GLN A 47 -14.62 -4.93 5.96
C GLN A 47 -14.87 -4.33 7.35
N ASP A 48 -13.83 -4.06 8.14
CA ASP A 48 -13.98 -3.55 9.51
C ASP A 48 -14.36 -2.05 9.52
N PRO A 49 -15.57 -1.66 9.96
CA PRO A 49 -16.00 -0.26 9.99
C PRO A 49 -15.17 0.62 10.95
N GLN A 50 -14.44 0.02 11.89
CA GLN A 50 -13.55 0.75 12.79
C GLN A 50 -12.23 1.14 12.14
N VAL A 51 -11.83 0.49 11.04
CA VAL A 51 -10.60 0.80 10.31
C VAL A 51 -10.85 1.88 9.27
N ARG A 52 -10.02 2.90 9.26
CA ARG A 52 -10.05 4.02 8.28
C ARG A 52 -8.83 4.06 7.38
N VAL A 53 -7.68 3.56 7.86
CA VAL A 53 -6.40 3.52 7.15
C VAL A 53 -5.71 2.20 7.42
N VAL A 54 -4.98 1.67 6.44
CA VAL A 54 -4.16 0.48 6.60
C VAL A 54 -2.69 0.84 6.41
N ILE A 55 -1.83 0.31 7.26
CA ILE A 55 -0.36 0.37 7.12
C ILE A 55 0.13 -1.05 6.82
N VAL A 56 0.99 -1.21 5.82
CA VAL A 56 1.71 -2.46 5.55
C VAL A 56 3.18 -2.24 5.89
N THR A 57 3.77 -3.14 6.68
CA THR A 57 5.19 -3.09 7.07
C THR A 57 5.78 -4.50 7.13
N GLY A 58 7.08 -4.62 7.34
CA GLY A 58 7.78 -5.90 7.50
C GLY A 58 8.32 -6.13 8.91
N ALA A 59 8.28 -7.35 9.40
CA ALA A 59 8.99 -7.75 10.62
C ALA A 59 10.50 -7.82 10.37
N GLY A 60 11.29 -7.43 11.38
CA GLY A 60 12.75 -7.53 11.32
C GLY A 60 13.40 -6.45 10.44
N ARG A 61 14.49 -6.81 9.76
CA ARG A 61 15.39 -5.86 9.07
C ARG A 61 15.03 -5.55 7.61
N ALA A 62 14.01 -6.16 7.07
CA ALA A 62 13.55 -5.95 5.69
C ALA A 62 12.07 -5.63 5.65
N PHE A 63 11.66 -4.81 4.70
CA PHE A 63 10.25 -4.71 4.36
C PHE A 63 9.80 -6.00 3.66
N CYS A 64 10.36 -6.28 2.48
CA CYS A 64 10.10 -7.49 1.71
C CYS A 64 11.19 -7.69 0.63
N ALA A 65 11.78 -8.87 0.57
CA ALA A 65 12.82 -9.22 -0.41
C ALA A 65 12.27 -9.67 -1.78
N GLY A 66 10.95 -9.65 -1.97
CA GLY A 66 10.29 -10.12 -3.19
C GLY A 66 9.80 -11.56 -3.08
N ALA A 67 9.67 -12.23 -4.22
CA ALA A 67 9.23 -13.63 -4.29
C ALA A 67 10.23 -14.57 -3.60
N ASP A 68 9.73 -15.59 -2.92
CA ASP A 68 10.58 -16.65 -2.38
C ASP A 68 11.11 -17.54 -3.53
N LEU A 69 12.34 -17.24 -3.95
CA LEU A 69 12.98 -17.93 -5.08
C LEU A 69 13.21 -19.43 -4.80
N LYS A 70 13.24 -19.85 -3.53
CA LYS A 70 13.33 -21.26 -3.18
C LYS A 70 12.03 -22.00 -3.48
N GLU A 71 10.89 -21.32 -3.21
CA GLU A 71 9.58 -21.85 -3.55
C GLU A 71 9.43 -21.95 -5.07
N ILE A 72 9.80 -20.89 -5.80
CA ILE A 72 9.77 -20.90 -7.28
C ILE A 72 10.67 -21.99 -7.86
N ALA A 73 11.90 -22.12 -7.38
CA ALA A 73 12.83 -23.13 -7.85
C ALA A 73 12.35 -24.58 -7.57
N ALA A 74 11.56 -24.75 -6.51
CA ALA A 74 10.92 -26.02 -6.18
C ALA A 74 9.58 -26.27 -6.92
N GLY A 75 9.20 -25.37 -7.84
CA GLY A 75 7.93 -25.44 -8.57
C GLY A 75 6.70 -25.21 -7.71
N ARG A 76 6.84 -24.63 -6.51
CA ARG A 76 5.73 -24.36 -5.61
C ARG A 76 5.09 -22.99 -5.89
N ASN A 77 3.81 -22.90 -5.63
CA ASN A 77 3.03 -21.67 -5.76
C ASN A 77 3.40 -20.67 -4.65
N ILE A 78 3.48 -19.39 -5.00
CA ILE A 78 3.73 -18.28 -4.05
C ILE A 78 2.51 -17.38 -3.84
N TYR A 79 1.44 -17.62 -4.58
CA TYR A 79 0.19 -16.86 -4.50
C TYR A 79 -0.78 -17.51 -3.53
N ASP A 80 -1.75 -16.75 -3.04
CA ASP A 80 -2.89 -17.31 -2.32
C ASP A 80 -3.62 -18.32 -3.20
N PRO A 81 -3.80 -19.58 -2.75
CA PRO A 81 -4.50 -20.60 -3.53
C PRO A 81 -5.99 -20.29 -3.72
N ASP A 82 -6.62 -19.61 -2.75
CA ASP A 82 -8.05 -19.35 -2.72
C ASP A 82 -8.41 -17.99 -3.35
N HIS A 83 -7.46 -17.05 -3.40
CA HIS A 83 -7.64 -15.68 -3.89
C HIS A 83 -6.55 -15.27 -4.88
N ARG A 84 -6.49 -15.98 -6.00
CA ARG A 84 -5.52 -15.72 -7.08
C ARG A 84 -5.64 -14.31 -7.69
N GLU A 85 -6.83 -13.74 -7.65
CA GLU A 85 -7.13 -12.40 -8.14
C GLU A 85 -6.43 -11.28 -7.37
N TRP A 86 -6.04 -11.51 -6.11
CA TRP A 86 -5.28 -10.55 -5.31
C TRP A 86 -3.80 -10.47 -5.71
N ASP A 87 -3.33 -11.46 -6.47
CA ASP A 87 -1.98 -11.55 -7.03
C ASP A 87 -0.90 -11.58 -5.94
N PHE A 88 0.28 -11.03 -6.22
CA PHE A 88 1.47 -11.12 -5.37
C PHE A 88 1.23 -10.58 -3.95
N ALA A 89 1.66 -11.37 -2.97
CA ALA A 89 1.50 -11.12 -1.53
C ALA A 89 0.04 -10.99 -1.07
N GLY A 90 -0.96 -11.30 -1.90
CA GLY A 90 -2.36 -11.03 -1.62
C GLY A 90 -2.69 -9.52 -1.57
N ILE A 91 -1.79 -8.66 -2.10
CA ILE A 91 -1.84 -7.20 -1.94
C ILE A 91 -1.89 -6.47 -3.28
N VAL A 92 -0.99 -6.79 -4.22
CA VAL A 92 -0.72 -5.88 -5.35
C VAL A 92 -1.87 -5.66 -6.32
N ARG A 93 -2.87 -6.55 -6.33
CA ARG A 93 -4.14 -6.39 -7.06
C ARG A 93 -5.36 -6.39 -6.15
N HIS A 94 -5.16 -6.41 -4.84
CA HIS A 94 -6.22 -6.41 -3.86
C HIS A 94 -6.66 -4.96 -3.59
N TRP A 95 -7.65 -4.49 -4.37
CA TRP A 95 -8.25 -3.18 -4.17
C TRP A 95 -9.08 -3.15 -2.90
N ILE A 96 -8.80 -2.17 -2.04
CA ILE A 96 -9.65 -1.82 -0.91
C ILE A 96 -10.00 -0.32 -0.94
N PRO A 97 -11.20 0.10 -0.50
CA PRO A 97 -11.58 1.51 -0.56
C PRO A 97 -10.80 2.40 0.43
N LYS A 98 -10.19 1.81 1.46
CA LYS A 98 -9.44 2.52 2.49
C LYS A 98 -8.02 2.81 2.04
N PRO A 99 -7.42 3.96 2.39
CA PRO A 99 -6.02 4.25 2.09
C PRO A 99 -5.06 3.20 2.66
N VAL A 100 -4.05 2.85 1.87
CA VAL A 100 -2.96 1.94 2.24
C VAL A 100 -1.64 2.70 2.23
N ILE A 101 -0.89 2.62 3.33
CA ILE A 101 0.42 3.24 3.49
C ILE A 101 1.47 2.13 3.60
N ALA A 102 2.48 2.13 2.75
CA ALA A 102 3.65 1.28 2.92
C ALA A 102 4.64 1.93 3.91
N ALA A 103 4.87 1.30 5.06
CA ALA A 103 5.91 1.69 6.01
C ALA A 103 7.16 0.84 5.77
N VAL A 104 8.06 1.35 4.95
CA VAL A 104 9.23 0.63 4.42
C VAL A 104 10.35 0.67 5.44
N ASN A 105 10.38 -0.29 6.35
CA ASN A 105 11.30 -0.40 7.49
C ASN A 105 12.70 -0.94 7.16
N GLY A 106 12.95 -1.31 5.91
CA GLY A 106 14.20 -1.85 5.41
C GLY A 106 14.12 -1.99 3.90
N PHE A 107 15.02 -2.75 3.30
CA PHE A 107 14.97 -2.89 1.84
C PHE A 107 13.66 -3.53 1.37
N ALA A 108 13.13 -2.99 0.26
CA ALA A 108 12.02 -3.53 -0.49
C ALA A 108 12.51 -3.80 -1.92
N LEU A 109 12.65 -5.06 -2.29
CA LEU A 109 13.23 -5.45 -3.57
C LEU A 109 12.27 -6.33 -4.36
N GLY A 110 12.25 -6.18 -5.67
CA GLY A 110 11.37 -6.94 -6.54
C GLY A 110 9.91 -6.75 -6.14
N GLY A 111 9.22 -7.85 -5.85
CA GLY A 111 7.86 -7.83 -5.34
C GLY A 111 7.65 -6.96 -4.10
N GLY A 112 8.68 -6.74 -3.28
CA GLY A 112 8.63 -5.78 -2.18
C GLY A 112 8.44 -4.34 -2.66
N THR A 113 9.17 -3.93 -3.70
CA THR A 113 8.93 -2.64 -4.37
C THR A 113 7.56 -2.61 -5.04
N GLU A 114 7.10 -3.72 -5.62
CA GLU A 114 5.77 -3.80 -6.25
C GLU A 114 4.64 -3.59 -5.25
N ILE A 115 4.79 -4.08 -4.00
CA ILE A 115 3.88 -3.77 -2.89
C ILE A 115 3.90 -2.26 -2.59
N VAL A 116 5.08 -1.63 -2.50
CA VAL A 116 5.19 -0.18 -2.26
C VAL A 116 4.52 0.62 -3.38
N LEU A 117 4.76 0.26 -4.64
CA LEU A 117 4.14 0.90 -5.80
C LEU A 117 2.61 0.69 -5.89
N SER A 118 2.06 -0.31 -5.21
CA SER A 118 0.62 -0.55 -5.15
C SER A 118 -0.08 0.20 -4.01
N ALA A 119 0.67 0.66 -3.01
CA ALA A 119 0.14 1.47 -1.93
C ALA A 119 -0.20 2.89 -2.39
N ASP A 120 -1.14 3.54 -1.72
CA ASP A 120 -1.53 4.94 -2.01
C ASP A 120 -0.46 5.92 -1.54
N LEU A 121 0.24 5.59 -0.45
CA LEU A 121 1.26 6.40 0.19
C LEU A 121 2.40 5.50 0.68
N ALA A 122 3.58 6.07 0.84
CA ALA A 122 4.72 5.36 1.39
C ALA A 122 5.60 6.26 2.29
N VAL A 123 6.07 5.69 3.39
CA VAL A 123 7.11 6.25 4.25
C VAL A 123 8.26 5.26 4.27
N ILE A 124 9.48 5.73 4.14
CA ILE A 124 10.67 4.88 4.05
C ILE A 124 11.68 5.22 5.15
N ASP A 125 12.30 4.21 5.74
CA ASP A 125 13.46 4.36 6.63
C ASP A 125 14.67 4.89 5.84
N GLU A 126 15.44 5.80 6.40
CA GLU A 126 16.59 6.42 5.73
C GLU A 126 17.65 5.40 5.27
N GLN A 127 17.74 4.24 5.92
CA GLN A 127 18.66 3.16 5.58
C GLN A 127 18.05 2.14 4.61
N ALA A 128 16.77 2.27 4.28
CA ALA A 128 16.08 1.38 3.35
C ALA A 128 16.38 1.70 1.89
N SER A 129 15.98 0.80 1.01
CA SER A 129 16.11 0.97 -0.43
C SER A 129 14.95 0.32 -1.17
N LEU A 130 14.66 0.83 -2.38
CA LEU A 130 13.70 0.28 -3.32
C LEU A 130 14.43 -0.20 -4.57
N GLY A 131 13.93 -1.24 -5.24
CA GLY A 131 14.51 -1.67 -6.52
C GLY A 131 13.74 -2.81 -7.17
N LEU A 132 13.91 -2.94 -8.50
CA LEU A 132 13.31 -3.99 -9.32
C LEU A 132 14.42 -4.86 -9.95
N PRO A 133 15.09 -5.74 -9.17
CA PRO A 133 16.26 -6.48 -9.60
C PRO A 133 15.94 -7.72 -10.46
N GLU A 134 14.70 -7.94 -10.87
CA GLU A 134 14.22 -9.12 -11.59
C GLU A 134 15.04 -9.40 -12.84
N VAL A 135 15.37 -8.38 -13.61
CA VAL A 135 16.17 -8.51 -14.85
C VAL A 135 17.55 -9.12 -14.61
N ARG A 136 18.13 -8.94 -13.42
CA ARG A 136 19.40 -9.54 -13.02
C ARG A 136 19.28 -11.03 -12.67
N ARG A 137 18.06 -11.56 -12.68
CA ARG A 137 17.72 -12.96 -12.37
C ARG A 137 17.00 -13.65 -13.52
N GLY A 138 16.94 -13.03 -14.70
CA GLY A 138 16.22 -13.55 -15.85
C GLY A 138 14.69 -13.51 -15.68
N LEU A 139 14.20 -12.63 -14.80
CA LEU A 139 12.79 -12.44 -14.49
C LEU A 139 12.33 -11.04 -14.89
N ILE A 140 11.05 -10.77 -14.71
CA ILE A 140 10.42 -9.47 -14.93
C ILE A 140 9.58 -9.08 -13.70
N ALA A 141 9.53 -7.81 -13.34
CA ALA A 141 8.69 -7.28 -12.26
C ALA A 141 7.20 -7.27 -12.71
N ALA A 142 6.61 -8.47 -12.77
CA ALA A 142 5.29 -8.71 -13.35
C ALA A 142 4.12 -8.45 -12.39
N ALA A 143 4.39 -8.34 -11.08
CA ALA A 143 3.37 -8.05 -10.07
C ALA A 143 2.99 -6.55 -10.02
N GLY A 144 3.13 -5.86 -11.13
CA GLY A 144 2.78 -4.46 -11.31
C GLY A 144 3.97 -3.50 -11.33
N GLY A 145 5.21 -3.96 -11.10
CA GLY A 145 6.41 -3.13 -11.06
C GLY A 145 6.60 -2.32 -12.33
N VAL A 146 6.71 -3.00 -13.47
CA VAL A 146 6.87 -2.33 -14.77
C VAL A 146 5.62 -1.54 -15.20
N LEU A 147 4.42 -1.91 -14.71
CA LEU A 147 3.18 -1.20 -15.02
C LEU A 147 3.00 0.08 -14.23
N ARG A 148 3.54 0.14 -13.00
CA ARG A 148 3.33 1.27 -12.09
C ARG A 148 4.49 2.24 -12.05
N ILE A 149 5.75 1.75 -12.14
CA ILE A 149 6.93 2.60 -12.01
C ILE A 149 6.96 3.74 -13.03
N HIS A 150 6.63 3.48 -14.29
CA HIS A 150 6.65 4.50 -15.34
C HIS A 150 5.51 5.53 -15.25
N ARG A 151 4.52 5.27 -14.37
CA ARG A 151 3.43 6.22 -14.07
C ARG A 151 3.73 7.09 -12.86
N GLN A 152 4.69 6.68 -12.02
CA GLN A 152 5.04 7.36 -10.78
C GLN A 152 6.33 8.18 -10.87
N VAL A 153 7.23 7.86 -11.84
CA VAL A 153 8.46 8.63 -12.06
C VAL A 153 8.66 8.92 -13.55
N PRO A 154 9.52 9.89 -13.92
CA PRO A 154 9.84 10.19 -15.32
C PRO A 154 10.28 8.93 -16.09
N PRO A 155 9.90 8.78 -17.38
CA PRO A 155 10.11 7.52 -18.13
C PRO A 155 11.56 7.01 -18.18
N LYS A 156 12.55 7.90 -18.27
CA LYS A 156 13.97 7.50 -18.27
C LYS A 156 14.43 6.97 -16.91
N ILE A 157 13.90 7.52 -15.82
CA ILE A 157 14.17 7.05 -14.47
C ILE A 157 13.51 5.67 -14.25
N ALA A 158 12.26 5.53 -14.70
CA ALA A 158 11.58 4.22 -14.66
C ALA A 158 12.38 3.14 -15.42
N ALA A 159 12.86 3.47 -16.62
CA ALA A 159 13.68 2.58 -17.44
C ALA A 159 15.01 2.24 -16.74
N GLU A 160 15.70 3.23 -16.15
CA GLU A 160 16.93 3.01 -15.40
C GLU A 160 16.69 2.01 -14.26
N ILE A 161 15.70 2.22 -13.39
CA ILE A 161 15.38 1.34 -12.27
C ILE A 161 15.03 -0.08 -12.77
N ALA A 162 14.14 -0.18 -13.75
CA ALA A 162 13.63 -1.47 -14.21
C ALA A 162 14.64 -2.26 -15.08
N LEU A 163 15.47 -1.59 -15.90
CA LEU A 163 16.35 -2.27 -16.85
C LEU A 163 17.74 -2.52 -16.30
N THR A 164 18.22 -1.73 -15.34
CA THR A 164 19.49 -1.98 -14.66
C THR A 164 19.32 -2.93 -13.46
N GLY A 165 18.14 -2.96 -12.86
CA GLY A 165 17.88 -3.71 -11.64
C GLY A 165 18.67 -3.19 -10.43
N GLN A 166 19.22 -1.97 -10.50
CA GLN A 166 19.93 -1.36 -9.38
C GLN A 166 18.94 -0.78 -8.38
N PRO A 167 19.14 -1.01 -7.07
CA PRO A 167 18.32 -0.38 -6.06
C PRO A 167 18.64 1.11 -5.95
N ILE A 168 17.65 1.89 -5.55
CA ILE A 168 17.77 3.31 -5.21
C ILE A 168 17.65 3.51 -3.69
N SER A 169 18.34 4.51 -3.17
CA SER A 169 18.28 4.88 -1.74
C SER A 169 16.95 5.51 -1.36
N ALA A 170 16.64 5.55 -0.07
CA ALA A 170 15.50 6.26 0.49
C ALA A 170 15.44 7.73 0.06
N ALA A 171 16.59 8.43 0.13
CA ALA A 171 16.68 9.83 -0.31
C ALA A 171 16.32 9.99 -1.79
N ARG A 172 16.84 9.07 -2.65
CA ARG A 172 16.51 9.11 -4.08
C ARG A 172 15.05 8.79 -4.34
N ALA A 173 14.46 7.83 -3.63
CA ALA A 173 13.04 7.51 -3.74
C ALA A 173 12.15 8.71 -3.37
N TYR A 174 12.54 9.48 -2.35
CA TYR A 174 11.85 10.72 -1.94
C TYR A 174 11.99 11.82 -2.99
N GLU A 175 13.18 12.07 -3.52
CA GLU A 175 13.41 13.04 -4.61
C GLU A 175 12.55 12.74 -5.85
N LEU A 176 12.33 11.47 -6.13
CA LEU A 176 11.55 11.02 -7.28
C LEU A 176 10.03 11.00 -7.02
N GLY A 177 9.59 11.24 -5.78
CA GLY A 177 8.18 11.19 -5.40
C GLY A 177 7.61 9.77 -5.25
N LEU A 178 8.47 8.74 -5.17
CA LEU A 178 8.04 7.36 -4.93
C LEU A 178 7.63 7.12 -3.47
N VAL A 179 8.04 7.99 -2.56
CA VAL A 179 7.67 7.98 -1.15
C VAL A 179 7.35 9.39 -0.67
N ASN A 180 6.46 9.50 0.33
CA ASN A 180 5.99 10.76 0.87
C ASN A 180 6.93 11.36 1.93
N ALA A 181 7.69 10.49 2.62
CA ALA A 181 8.63 10.92 3.65
C ALA A 181 9.77 9.91 3.84
N VAL A 182 10.91 10.41 4.30
CA VAL A 182 12.03 9.61 4.81
C VAL A 182 12.04 9.76 6.32
N ALA A 183 11.96 8.63 7.02
CA ALA A 183 12.02 8.57 8.48
C ALA A 183 13.43 8.24 8.97
N PRO A 184 13.83 8.66 10.17
CA PRO A 184 15.08 8.22 10.80
C PRO A 184 15.12 6.68 10.93
N ALA A 185 16.32 6.14 11.12
CA ALA A 185 16.54 4.70 11.29
C ALA A 185 15.60 4.08 12.33
N GLY A 186 14.85 3.04 11.93
CA GLY A 186 13.83 2.38 12.74
C GLY A 186 12.51 3.14 12.89
N GLY A 187 12.37 4.33 12.27
CA GLY A 187 11.23 5.23 12.45
C GLY A 187 10.10 5.08 11.43
N ALA A 188 10.24 4.24 10.39
CA ALA A 188 9.27 4.19 9.29
C ALA A 188 7.84 3.91 9.75
N LEU A 189 7.61 2.95 10.65
CA LEU A 189 6.28 2.62 11.15
C LEU A 189 5.67 3.77 11.98
N ALA A 190 6.47 4.43 12.82
CA ALA A 190 6.01 5.57 13.62
C ALA A 190 5.58 6.73 12.72
N ALA A 191 6.41 7.11 11.74
CA ALA A 191 6.08 8.17 10.80
C ALA A 191 4.88 7.81 9.88
N ALA A 192 4.71 6.53 9.53
CA ALA A 192 3.52 6.06 8.82
C ALA A 192 2.26 6.14 9.69
N ARG A 193 2.35 5.87 11.01
CA ARG A 193 1.24 6.06 11.95
C ARG A 193 0.85 7.54 12.09
N ASP A 194 1.82 8.45 12.14
CA ASP A 194 1.56 9.90 12.18
C ASP A 194 0.79 10.35 10.91
N LEU A 195 1.23 9.90 9.73
CA LEU A 195 0.54 10.17 8.47
C LEU A 195 -0.87 9.55 8.45
N ALA A 196 -1.00 8.30 8.92
CA ALA A 196 -2.28 7.60 9.01
C ALA A 196 -3.25 8.31 9.96
N ALA A 197 -2.78 8.86 11.08
CA ALA A 197 -3.59 9.60 12.03
C ALA A 197 -4.20 10.87 11.41
N VAL A 198 -3.43 11.58 10.58
CA VAL A 198 -3.94 12.75 9.82
C VAL A 198 -5.07 12.32 8.89
N ILE A 199 -4.93 11.20 8.19
CA ILE A 199 -5.96 10.68 7.27
C ILE A 199 -7.17 10.18 8.06
N ALA A 200 -6.96 9.43 9.13
CA ALA A 200 -8.02 8.86 9.97
C ALA A 200 -8.87 9.92 10.67
N ALA A 201 -8.33 11.12 10.87
CA ALA A 201 -9.08 12.27 11.41
C ALA A 201 -10.06 12.89 10.40
N ASN A 202 -9.97 12.56 9.12
CA ASN A 202 -10.84 13.08 8.08
C ASN A 202 -12.12 12.23 7.94
N ALA A 203 -13.12 12.77 7.22
CA ALA A 203 -14.37 12.08 6.91
C ALA A 203 -14.11 10.81 6.08
N PRO A 204 -14.38 9.59 6.62
CA PRO A 204 -13.95 8.34 5.97
C PRO A 204 -14.50 8.16 4.57
N LEU A 205 -15.78 8.49 4.37
CA LEU A 205 -16.43 8.35 3.06
C LEU A 205 -15.82 9.30 2.02
N SER A 206 -15.48 10.54 2.43
CA SER A 206 -14.80 11.51 1.55
C SER A 206 -13.42 11.02 1.14
N VAL A 207 -12.64 10.46 2.08
CA VAL A 207 -11.31 9.89 1.80
C VAL A 207 -11.42 8.73 0.81
N GLN A 208 -12.35 7.79 1.06
CA GLN A 208 -12.56 6.61 0.20
C GLN A 208 -13.00 7.01 -1.22
N GLN A 209 -13.93 7.97 -1.35
CA GLN A 209 -14.38 8.42 -2.66
C GLN A 209 -13.30 9.21 -3.40
N SER A 210 -12.47 9.99 -2.69
CA SER A 210 -11.31 10.65 -3.29
C SER A 210 -10.30 9.64 -3.83
N LYS A 211 -9.97 8.60 -3.04
CA LYS A 211 -9.11 7.49 -3.50
C LYS A 211 -9.70 6.83 -4.75
N ARG A 212 -11.00 6.50 -4.73
CA ARG A 212 -11.67 5.86 -5.87
C ARG A 212 -11.55 6.70 -7.14
N VAL A 213 -11.87 8.00 -7.06
CA VAL A 213 -11.79 8.91 -8.22
C VAL A 213 -10.36 8.99 -8.76
N MET A 214 -9.35 9.15 -7.88
CA MET A 214 -7.95 9.18 -8.31
C MET A 214 -7.52 7.91 -9.04
N HIS A 215 -7.97 6.73 -8.57
CA HIS A 215 -7.60 5.45 -9.19
C HIS A 215 -8.32 5.20 -10.51
N GLU A 216 -9.63 5.45 -10.56
CA GLU A 216 -10.43 5.17 -11.74
C GLU A 216 -10.14 6.18 -12.87
N SER A 217 -9.93 7.47 -12.54
CA SER A 217 -9.60 8.50 -13.54
C SER A 217 -8.17 8.38 -14.11
N ALA A 218 -7.23 7.86 -13.32
CA ALA A 218 -5.85 7.68 -13.79
C ALA A 218 -5.71 6.61 -14.90
N ALA A 219 -6.72 5.77 -15.10
CA ALA A 219 -6.64 4.63 -16.02
C ALA A 219 -6.76 5.04 -17.50
N GLU A 220 -7.51 6.09 -17.85
CA GLU A 220 -7.88 6.34 -19.25
C GLU A 220 -7.81 7.81 -19.74
N HIS A 221 -7.89 8.85 -18.87
CA HIS A 221 -8.06 10.24 -19.32
C HIS A 221 -7.31 11.27 -18.47
N ALA A 222 -7.05 12.43 -19.05
CA ALA A 222 -6.28 13.52 -18.43
C ALA A 222 -7.12 14.46 -17.52
N GLY A 223 -8.20 13.99 -16.92
CA GLY A 223 -9.05 14.79 -16.03
C GLY A 223 -10.00 15.81 -16.74
N TRP A 224 -10.07 15.78 -18.09
CA TRP A 224 -10.89 16.67 -18.88
C TRP A 224 -12.03 15.95 -19.61
N GLY A 225 -12.06 14.61 -19.59
CA GLY A 225 -13.07 13.80 -20.22
C GLY A 225 -14.39 13.78 -19.45
N GLU A 226 -15.54 13.66 -20.17
CA GLU A 226 -16.87 13.59 -19.53
C GLU A 226 -16.97 12.40 -18.57
N GLU A 227 -16.28 11.29 -18.85
CA GLU A 227 -16.24 10.10 -18.00
C GLU A 227 -15.57 10.38 -16.65
N ASP A 228 -14.43 11.09 -16.63
CA ASP A 228 -13.76 11.53 -15.41
C ASP A 228 -14.68 12.42 -14.56
N TRP A 229 -15.37 13.36 -15.22
CA TRP A 229 -16.31 14.23 -14.55
C TRP A 229 -17.57 13.51 -14.06
N ARG A 230 -18.04 12.50 -14.78
CA ARG A 230 -19.15 11.64 -14.32
C ARG A 230 -18.74 10.91 -13.04
N LEU A 231 -17.55 10.30 -13.02
CA LEU A 231 -17.00 9.62 -11.86
C LEU A 231 -16.89 10.57 -10.65
N SER A 232 -16.38 11.78 -10.86
CA SER A 232 -16.28 12.80 -9.81
C SER A 232 -17.66 13.21 -9.27
N ARG A 233 -18.67 13.43 -10.15
CA ARG A 233 -20.04 13.76 -9.74
C ARG A 233 -20.69 12.62 -8.94
N ASP A 234 -20.46 11.36 -9.34
CA ASP A 234 -21.00 10.19 -8.63
C ASP A 234 -20.38 10.07 -7.23
N ALA A 235 -19.06 10.27 -7.10
CA ALA A 235 -18.40 10.33 -5.81
C ALA A 235 -18.93 11.47 -4.93
N ALA A 236 -19.07 12.68 -5.51
CA ALA A 236 -19.63 13.84 -4.80
C ALA A 236 -21.06 13.56 -4.30
N ARG A 237 -21.90 12.92 -5.11
CA ARG A 237 -23.27 12.54 -4.69
C ARG A 237 -23.28 11.63 -3.48
N ILE A 238 -22.41 10.60 -3.45
CA ILE A 238 -22.27 9.68 -2.31
C ILE A 238 -21.86 10.45 -1.05
N VAL A 239 -20.82 11.27 -1.16
CA VAL A 239 -20.32 12.05 -0.02
C VAL A 239 -21.36 13.05 0.48
N MET A 240 -21.95 13.84 -0.42
CA MET A 240 -22.91 14.91 -0.05
C MET A 240 -24.22 14.37 0.53
N SER A 241 -24.58 13.12 0.26
CA SER A 241 -25.74 12.47 0.88
C SER A 241 -25.46 11.88 2.26
N SER A 242 -24.20 11.85 2.71
CA SER A 242 -23.77 11.24 3.98
C SER A 242 -24.11 12.09 5.22
N GLU A 243 -24.15 11.46 6.39
CA GLU A 243 -24.22 12.18 7.67
C GLU A 243 -22.95 12.98 7.95
N ASP A 244 -21.79 12.49 7.47
CA ASP A 244 -20.50 13.18 7.60
C ASP A 244 -20.47 14.51 6.84
N ALA A 245 -21.15 14.61 5.69
CA ALA A 245 -21.31 15.88 4.96
C ALA A 245 -22.09 16.93 5.75
N LYS A 246 -23.00 16.50 6.62
CA LYS A 246 -23.75 17.42 7.52
C LYS A 246 -22.92 17.76 8.77
N GLU A 247 -22.16 16.79 9.28
CA GLU A 247 -21.35 16.95 10.49
C GLU A 247 -20.17 17.91 10.26
N GLY A 248 -19.48 17.85 9.14
CA GLY A 248 -18.33 18.69 8.83
C GLY A 248 -18.65 20.21 9.02
N PRO A 249 -19.62 20.79 8.30
CA PRO A 249 -20.01 22.18 8.46
C PRO A 249 -20.50 22.53 9.87
N ARG A 250 -21.23 21.62 10.54
CA ARG A 250 -21.71 21.83 11.91
C ARG A 250 -20.58 21.94 12.92
N ALA A 251 -19.61 21.01 12.84
CA ALA A 251 -18.44 21.00 13.70
C ALA A 251 -17.58 22.25 13.49
N PHE A 252 -17.39 22.65 12.23
CA PHE A 252 -16.68 23.87 11.87
C PHE A 252 -17.32 25.13 12.46
N ALA A 253 -18.65 25.28 12.28
CA ALA A 253 -19.40 26.41 12.83
C ALA A 253 -19.37 26.44 14.36
N ALA A 254 -19.39 25.27 15.00
CA ALA A 254 -19.34 25.13 16.46
C ALA A 254 -17.91 25.18 17.03
N LYS A 255 -16.88 25.31 16.21
CA LYS A 255 -15.45 25.31 16.60
C LYS A 255 -15.06 24.10 17.46
N ARG A 256 -15.57 22.93 17.13
CA ARG A 256 -15.27 21.67 17.80
C ARG A 256 -14.76 20.63 16.80
N PRO A 257 -14.07 19.60 17.26
CA PRO A 257 -13.72 18.45 16.42
C PRO A 257 -14.97 17.78 15.85
N PRO A 258 -14.96 17.32 14.58
CA PRO A 258 -16.04 16.57 13.98
C PRO A 258 -16.11 15.13 14.52
N GLN A 259 -17.31 14.54 14.44
CA GLN A 259 -17.59 13.17 14.87
C GLN A 259 -18.05 12.36 13.66
N TRP A 260 -17.10 11.81 12.93
CA TRP A 260 -17.33 11.08 11.69
C TRP A 260 -17.98 9.71 11.93
N GLN A 261 -19.01 9.40 11.15
CA GLN A 261 -19.75 8.13 11.22
C GLN A 261 -19.48 7.21 10.02
N GLY A 262 -18.89 7.72 8.93
CA GLY A 262 -18.60 6.95 7.72
C GLY A 262 -19.84 6.55 6.92
N ARG A 263 -20.96 7.26 7.08
CA ARG A 263 -22.24 6.96 6.43
C ARG A 263 -23.05 8.21 6.10
#